data_deb31b208bd854e1d67f152e1cc0d2ff
#
_entry.id   deb31b208bd854e1d67f152e1cc0d2ff
#
_cell.length_a   1.000
_cell.length_b   1.000
_cell.length_c   1.000
_cell.angle_alpha   90.00
_cell.angle_beta   90.00
_cell.angle_gamma   90.00
#
_symmetry.space_group_name_H-M   'P 1'
#
loop_
_entity.id
_entity.type
_entity.pdbx_description
1 polymer ?
#
loop_
_entity_poly.entity_id
_entity_poly.type
_entity_poly.pdbx_seq_one_letter_code
_entity_poly.pdbx_strand_id
1 'polypeptide(L)'
;MTRDDLFKINASIVASLAAGVADSCPEAFVAIISNPVNSTVPIAAEVLKRKGCYNPARLFGVTSLDVVRANTFVGEASGTSPERMNVPVIGGHSGNTILPLLSQTTPRNSLPEDKVRALTNRIQNAGTEVVEAKAGTGSATLSMAAAAHRFAESCLRAINGESGVVECAYVENKEPLSQGLPFFALPVRLNKSGVSGFAPLAALSPYEAQLFDSMKGALAGNIKKGQEFGRSFNL
;
A
#
# COMPACT_ATOMS: atom_id res chain seq x y z
N MET A 1 2.86 -11.28 -22.01
CA MET A 1 2.02 -11.51 -20.81
C MET A 1 1.23 -10.24 -20.58
N THR A 2 -0.10 -10.32 -20.59
CA THR A 2 -0.97 -9.18 -20.34
C THR A 2 -1.06 -8.88 -18.85
N ARG A 3 -1.57 -7.69 -18.46
CA ARG A 3 -1.86 -7.39 -17.05
C ARG A 3 -2.87 -8.36 -16.43
N ASP A 4 -3.81 -8.86 -17.23
CA ASP A 4 -4.81 -9.84 -16.77
C ASP A 4 -4.20 -11.23 -16.58
N ASP A 5 -3.25 -11.64 -17.41
CA ASP A 5 -2.51 -12.89 -17.22
C ASP A 5 -1.68 -12.86 -15.94
N LEU A 6 -0.97 -11.73 -15.71
CA LEU A 6 -0.20 -11.52 -14.48
C LEU A 6 -1.11 -11.51 -13.25
N PHE A 7 -2.29 -10.88 -13.34
CA PHE A 7 -3.27 -10.91 -12.27
C PHE A 7 -3.68 -12.36 -11.93
N LYS A 8 -4.08 -13.16 -12.93
CA LYS A 8 -4.55 -14.53 -12.69
C LYS A 8 -3.50 -15.40 -12.02
N ILE A 9 -2.24 -15.31 -12.46
CA ILE A 9 -1.13 -16.07 -11.88
C ILE A 9 -0.91 -15.66 -10.42
N ASN A 10 -0.73 -14.38 -10.16
CA ASN A 10 -0.43 -13.90 -8.82
C ASN A 10 -1.63 -14.06 -7.87
N ALA A 11 -2.86 -13.92 -8.38
CA ALA A 11 -4.08 -14.13 -7.62
C ALA A 11 -4.16 -15.57 -7.08
N SER A 12 -3.87 -16.58 -7.92
CA SER A 12 -3.87 -17.98 -7.52
C SER A 12 -2.78 -18.28 -6.50
N ILE A 13 -1.57 -17.74 -6.71
CA ILE A 13 -0.44 -17.92 -5.77
C ILE A 13 -0.79 -17.32 -4.41
N VAL A 14 -1.27 -16.08 -4.39
CA VAL A 14 -1.63 -15.40 -3.13
C VAL A 14 -2.76 -16.12 -2.41
N ALA A 15 -3.79 -16.59 -3.15
CA ALA A 15 -4.88 -17.35 -2.56
C ALA A 15 -4.40 -18.66 -1.93
N SER A 16 -3.54 -19.42 -2.63
CA SER A 16 -2.96 -20.68 -2.12
C SER A 16 -2.09 -20.45 -0.88
N LEU A 17 -1.25 -19.41 -0.91
CA LEU A 17 -0.39 -19.07 0.24
C LEU A 17 -1.21 -18.58 1.43
N ALA A 18 -2.28 -17.78 1.21
CA ALA A 18 -3.19 -17.35 2.28
C ALA A 18 -3.91 -18.54 2.92
N ALA A 19 -4.31 -19.55 2.12
CA ALA A 19 -4.86 -20.78 2.64
C ALA A 19 -3.84 -21.56 3.50
N GLY A 20 -2.59 -21.67 3.03
CA GLY A 20 -1.51 -22.29 3.81
C GLY A 20 -1.20 -21.57 5.13
N VAL A 21 -1.24 -20.23 5.13
CA VAL A 21 -1.12 -19.43 6.36
C VAL A 21 -2.27 -19.71 7.31
N ALA A 22 -3.52 -19.78 6.80
CA ALA A 22 -4.69 -20.10 7.61
C ALA A 22 -4.57 -21.46 8.30
N ASP A 23 -4.02 -22.44 7.59
CA ASP A 23 -3.89 -23.82 8.10
C ASP A 23 -2.71 -23.98 9.08
N SER A 24 -1.63 -23.20 8.90
CA SER A 24 -0.38 -23.41 9.64
C SER A 24 -0.11 -22.37 10.72
N CYS A 25 -0.48 -21.09 10.49
CA CYS A 25 -0.19 -19.98 11.39
C CYS A 25 -1.28 -18.88 11.34
N PRO A 26 -2.52 -19.21 11.75
CA PRO A 26 -3.69 -18.32 11.61
C PRO A 26 -3.56 -16.98 12.34
N GLU A 27 -2.67 -16.89 13.33
CA GLU A 27 -2.42 -15.71 14.13
C GLU A 27 -1.26 -14.83 13.59
N ALA A 28 -0.64 -15.22 12.47
CA ALA A 28 0.49 -14.48 11.90
C ALA A 28 0.07 -13.09 11.37
N PHE A 29 1.02 -12.16 11.37
CA PHE A 29 0.94 -10.94 10.54
C PHE A 29 1.24 -11.32 9.09
N VAL A 30 0.32 -11.01 8.20
CA VAL A 30 0.42 -11.33 6.78
C VAL A 30 0.66 -10.07 5.98
N ALA A 31 1.85 -9.94 5.40
CA ALA A 31 2.26 -8.79 4.60
C ALA A 31 2.33 -9.17 3.11
N ILE A 32 1.39 -8.68 2.32
CA ILE A 32 1.30 -8.95 0.88
C ILE A 32 2.14 -7.94 0.11
N ILE A 33 3.09 -8.46 -0.67
CA ILE A 33 3.97 -7.67 -1.55
C ILE A 33 3.60 -7.88 -3.02
N SER A 34 3.02 -9.06 -3.35
CA SER A 34 2.74 -9.48 -4.72
C SER A 34 1.71 -8.59 -5.40
N ASN A 35 2.07 -8.06 -6.56
CA ASN A 35 1.20 -7.21 -7.38
C ASN A 35 0.13 -8.02 -8.14
N PRO A 36 -1.03 -7.40 -8.39
CA PRO A 36 -1.45 -6.04 -8.00
C PRO A 36 -2.01 -5.99 -6.57
N VAL A 37 -1.30 -5.29 -5.66
CA VAL A 37 -1.63 -5.23 -4.21
C VAL A 37 -3.08 -4.80 -3.95
N ASN A 38 -3.63 -3.88 -4.75
CA ASN A 38 -5.02 -3.43 -4.64
C ASN A 38 -6.04 -4.58 -4.73
N SER A 39 -5.66 -5.69 -5.38
CA SER A 39 -6.52 -6.87 -5.53
C SER A 39 -6.05 -8.05 -4.70
N THR A 40 -4.72 -8.26 -4.55
CA THR A 40 -4.17 -9.42 -3.85
C THR A 40 -4.45 -9.39 -2.35
N VAL A 41 -4.49 -8.22 -1.72
CA VAL A 41 -4.91 -8.08 -0.31
C VAL A 41 -6.38 -8.46 -0.12
N PRO A 42 -7.35 -7.93 -0.90
CA PRO A 42 -8.72 -8.41 -0.89
C PRO A 42 -8.87 -9.92 -1.16
N ILE A 43 -8.05 -10.52 -2.05
CA ILE A 43 -8.03 -11.98 -2.26
C ILE A 43 -7.67 -12.71 -0.98
N ALA A 44 -6.55 -12.33 -0.36
CA ALA A 44 -6.11 -12.95 0.89
C ALA A 44 -7.16 -12.80 2.00
N ALA A 45 -7.79 -11.63 2.11
CA ALA A 45 -8.86 -11.39 3.07
C ALA A 45 -10.05 -12.34 2.87
N GLU A 46 -10.54 -12.53 1.63
CA GLU A 46 -11.66 -13.44 1.36
C GLU A 46 -11.29 -14.91 1.63
N VAL A 47 -10.06 -15.33 1.31
CA VAL A 47 -9.56 -16.69 1.61
C VAL A 47 -9.52 -16.90 3.14
N LEU A 48 -8.92 -15.97 3.89
CA LEU A 48 -8.83 -16.06 5.34
C LEU A 48 -10.22 -16.02 6.02
N LYS A 49 -11.19 -15.23 5.48
CA LYS A 49 -12.58 -15.23 5.93
C LYS A 49 -13.23 -16.60 5.76
N ARG A 50 -13.07 -17.23 4.60
CA ARG A 50 -13.60 -18.58 4.30
C ARG A 50 -12.96 -19.66 5.16
N LYS A 51 -11.69 -19.49 5.56
CA LYS A 51 -10.97 -20.35 6.51
C LYS A 51 -11.32 -20.06 7.99
N GLY A 52 -12.10 -19.02 8.28
CA GLY A 52 -12.55 -18.66 9.63
C GLY A 52 -11.49 -18.01 10.52
N CYS A 53 -10.37 -17.56 9.98
CA CYS A 53 -9.26 -16.97 10.75
C CYS A 53 -8.91 -15.51 10.34
N TYR A 54 -9.80 -14.84 9.59
CA TYR A 54 -9.55 -13.47 9.16
C TYR A 54 -9.51 -12.48 10.31
N ASN A 55 -8.39 -11.76 10.42
CA ASN A 55 -8.26 -10.62 11.32
C ASN A 55 -7.76 -9.41 10.51
N PRO A 56 -8.60 -8.37 10.31
CA PRO A 56 -8.23 -7.19 9.51
C PRO A 56 -7.04 -6.44 10.09
N ALA A 57 -6.78 -6.54 11.39
CA ALA A 57 -5.63 -5.90 12.01
C ALA A 57 -4.28 -6.57 11.68
N ARG A 58 -4.30 -7.78 11.11
CA ARG A 58 -3.10 -8.59 10.85
C ARG A 58 -2.83 -8.82 9.36
N LEU A 59 -3.65 -8.26 8.47
CA LEU A 59 -3.46 -8.36 7.02
C LEU A 59 -3.08 -7.00 6.44
N PHE A 60 -1.94 -6.94 5.76
CA PHE A 60 -1.36 -5.72 5.21
C PHE A 60 -0.99 -5.89 3.75
N GLY A 61 -1.21 -4.87 2.94
CA GLY A 61 -0.51 -4.65 1.67
C GLY A 61 0.66 -3.71 1.90
N VAL A 62 1.85 -4.12 1.50
CA VAL A 62 3.07 -3.33 1.67
C VAL A 62 3.13 -2.22 0.64
N THR A 63 2.97 -0.97 1.08
CA THR A 63 3.08 0.24 0.24
C THR A 63 4.29 1.10 0.60
N SER A 64 5.17 0.61 1.47
CA SER A 64 6.33 1.34 1.98
C SER A 64 7.26 1.83 0.86
N LEU A 65 7.31 1.14 -0.29
CA LEU A 65 8.12 1.59 -1.44
C LEU A 65 7.62 2.89 -2.04
N ASP A 66 6.30 3.14 -2.04
CA ASP A 66 5.74 4.40 -2.52
C ASP A 66 6.15 5.56 -1.62
N VAL A 67 6.19 5.32 -0.28
CA VAL A 67 6.69 6.29 0.70
C VAL A 67 8.17 6.57 0.48
N VAL A 68 9.00 5.53 0.30
CA VAL A 68 10.44 5.68 0.02
C VAL A 68 10.66 6.52 -1.24
N ARG A 69 9.95 6.24 -2.31
CA ARG A 69 10.02 7.00 -3.56
C ARG A 69 9.56 8.45 -3.37
N ALA A 70 8.45 8.66 -2.68
CA ALA A 70 7.94 9.99 -2.38
C ALA A 70 8.95 10.80 -1.56
N ASN A 71 9.52 10.20 -0.51
CA ASN A 71 10.55 10.83 0.32
C ASN A 71 11.79 11.21 -0.50
N THR A 72 12.24 10.31 -1.39
CA THR A 72 13.39 10.54 -2.25
C THR A 72 13.15 11.68 -3.22
N PHE A 73 12.06 11.62 -4.00
CA PHE A 73 11.81 12.61 -5.05
C PHE A 73 11.47 13.99 -4.48
N VAL A 74 10.71 14.05 -3.40
CA VAL A 74 10.39 15.31 -2.73
C VAL A 74 11.61 15.87 -2.00
N GLY A 75 12.40 15.01 -1.36
CA GLY A 75 13.65 15.40 -0.71
C GLY A 75 14.64 16.02 -1.70
N GLU A 76 14.88 15.37 -2.84
CA GLU A 76 15.71 15.89 -3.92
C GLU A 76 15.21 17.27 -4.42
N ALA A 77 13.90 17.38 -4.67
CA ALA A 77 13.30 18.62 -5.19
C ALA A 77 13.33 19.78 -4.18
N SER A 78 13.32 19.49 -2.88
CA SER A 78 13.33 20.49 -1.79
C SER A 78 14.71 20.73 -1.17
N GLY A 79 15.75 19.98 -1.60
CA GLY A 79 17.09 20.05 -0.99
C GLY A 79 17.16 19.46 0.42
N THR A 80 16.20 18.60 0.77
CA THR A 80 16.13 17.91 2.08
C THR A 80 16.58 16.46 1.91
N SER A 81 17.39 15.95 2.86
CA SER A 81 17.76 14.52 2.83
C SER A 81 16.49 13.64 2.87
N PRO A 82 16.37 12.63 1.98
CA PRO A 82 15.24 11.71 1.95
C PRO A 82 14.96 11.02 3.30
N GLU A 83 15.99 10.76 4.09
CA GLU A 83 15.88 10.13 5.42
C GLU A 83 15.17 11.03 6.45
N ARG A 84 15.23 12.34 6.23
CA ARG A 84 14.58 13.35 7.07
C ARG A 84 13.20 13.76 6.54
N MET A 85 12.85 13.29 5.34
CA MET A 85 11.57 13.58 4.70
C MET A 85 10.54 12.53 5.10
N ASN A 86 9.33 12.96 5.40
CA ASN A 86 8.17 12.09 5.54
C ASN A 86 7.04 12.63 4.68
N VAL A 87 6.68 11.86 3.66
CA VAL A 87 5.56 12.12 2.75
C VAL A 87 4.53 11.03 2.96
N PRO A 88 3.37 11.30 3.57
CA PRO A 88 2.32 10.30 3.65
C PRO A 88 1.84 9.93 2.24
N VAL A 89 1.72 8.63 1.97
CA VAL A 89 1.15 8.13 0.71
C VAL A 89 -0.06 7.28 1.04
N ILE A 90 -1.21 7.66 0.51
CA ILE A 90 -2.50 7.01 0.78
C ILE A 90 -3.12 6.45 -0.50
N GLY A 91 -4.27 5.79 -0.37
CA GLY A 91 -5.02 5.29 -1.53
C GLY A 91 -4.79 3.81 -1.82
N GLY A 92 -4.25 3.54 -3.00
CA GLY A 92 -3.86 2.21 -3.46
C GLY A 92 -2.36 2.12 -3.75
N HIS A 93 -1.97 1.11 -4.55
CA HIS A 93 -0.57 0.81 -4.88
C HIS A 93 -0.35 0.61 -6.39
N SER A 94 -1.11 1.28 -7.23
CA SER A 94 -0.93 1.20 -8.68
C SER A 94 -1.35 2.47 -9.39
N GLY A 95 -0.46 3.04 -10.21
CA GLY A 95 -0.74 4.19 -11.06
C GLY A 95 -1.43 5.33 -10.31
N ASN A 96 -2.54 5.82 -10.87
CA ASN A 96 -3.30 6.94 -10.30
C ASN A 96 -3.95 6.65 -8.95
N THR A 97 -3.98 5.38 -8.48
CA THR A 97 -4.49 5.07 -7.13
C THR A 97 -3.50 5.42 -6.03
N ILE A 98 -2.22 5.66 -6.35
CA ILE A 98 -1.21 6.13 -5.41
C ILE A 98 -1.41 7.64 -5.21
N LEU A 99 -1.71 8.07 -3.98
CA LEU A 99 -1.94 9.46 -3.65
C LEU A 99 -0.93 9.97 -2.63
N PRO A 100 0.19 10.57 -3.07
CA PRO A 100 1.13 11.21 -2.16
C PRO A 100 0.57 12.53 -1.66
N LEU A 101 0.60 12.76 -0.35
CA LEU A 101 0.12 13.97 0.29
C LEU A 101 1.25 15.00 0.42
N LEU A 102 1.56 15.67 -0.68
CA LEU A 102 2.65 16.66 -0.74
C LEU A 102 2.36 17.92 0.08
N SER A 103 1.08 18.19 0.37
CA SER A 103 0.67 19.27 1.28
C SER A 103 0.95 18.97 2.76
N GLN A 104 1.24 17.70 3.10
CA GLN A 104 1.39 17.21 4.48
C GLN A 104 2.79 16.64 4.76
N THR A 105 3.79 17.08 3.98
CA THR A 105 5.18 16.65 4.19
C THR A 105 5.75 17.15 5.51
N THR A 106 6.66 16.37 6.07
CA THR A 106 7.47 16.78 7.24
C THR A 106 8.95 16.54 6.90
N PRO A 107 9.82 17.58 6.94
CA PRO A 107 9.49 18.99 7.19
C PRO A 107 8.59 19.57 6.07
N ARG A 108 7.82 20.60 6.42
CA ARG A 108 7.02 21.32 5.42
C ARG A 108 7.95 21.90 4.34
N ASN A 109 7.50 21.77 3.10
CA ASN A 109 8.14 22.43 1.96
C ASN A 109 7.13 23.32 1.21
N SER A 110 7.65 24.26 0.44
CA SER A 110 6.86 25.20 -0.37
C SER A 110 7.21 25.00 -1.84
N LEU A 111 6.88 23.82 -2.38
CA LEU A 111 7.10 23.58 -3.80
C LEU A 111 6.07 24.32 -4.65
N PRO A 112 6.47 24.90 -5.79
CA PRO A 112 5.54 25.45 -6.78
C PRO A 112 4.56 24.39 -7.28
N GLU A 113 3.36 24.84 -7.71
CA GLU A 113 2.27 23.92 -8.09
C GLU A 113 2.65 23.00 -9.28
N ASP A 114 3.37 23.50 -10.25
CA ASP A 114 3.90 22.71 -11.37
C ASP A 114 4.82 21.60 -10.90
N LYS A 115 5.67 21.86 -9.91
CA LYS A 115 6.54 20.85 -9.27
C LYS A 115 5.75 19.82 -8.49
N VAL A 116 4.73 20.26 -7.74
CA VAL A 116 3.82 19.35 -7.02
C VAL A 116 3.16 18.38 -8.00
N ARG A 117 2.62 18.87 -9.12
CA ARG A 117 2.00 18.03 -10.15
C ARG A 117 2.99 17.08 -10.80
N ALA A 118 4.19 17.54 -11.14
CA ALA A 118 5.24 16.73 -11.74
C ALA A 118 5.71 15.61 -10.79
N LEU A 119 5.93 15.92 -9.52
CA LEU A 119 6.32 14.95 -8.50
C LEU A 119 5.23 13.92 -8.25
N THR A 120 3.97 14.35 -8.12
CA THR A 120 2.84 13.43 -7.97
C THR A 120 2.79 12.44 -9.13
N ASN A 121 2.89 12.92 -10.36
CA ASN A 121 2.90 12.06 -11.56
C ASN A 121 4.08 11.08 -11.53
N ARG A 122 5.28 11.55 -11.20
CA ARG A 122 6.47 10.71 -11.11
C ARG A 122 6.33 9.62 -10.05
N ILE A 123 5.82 9.95 -8.86
CA ILE A 123 5.58 8.99 -7.77
C ILE A 123 4.59 7.91 -8.24
N GLN A 124 3.50 8.31 -8.89
CA GLN A 124 2.48 7.39 -9.42
C GLN A 124 3.03 6.44 -10.48
N ASN A 125 3.98 6.87 -11.29
CA ASN A 125 4.53 6.11 -12.42
C ASN A 125 5.90 5.46 -12.13
N ALA A 126 6.48 5.66 -10.96
CA ALA A 126 7.81 5.17 -10.62
C ALA A 126 7.96 3.63 -10.75
N GLY A 127 6.88 2.87 -10.55
CA GLY A 127 6.89 1.43 -10.82
C GLY A 127 7.02 1.10 -12.30
N THR A 128 6.40 1.89 -13.17
CA THR A 128 6.48 1.75 -14.63
C THR A 128 7.89 2.10 -15.12
N GLU A 129 8.48 3.20 -14.61
CA GLU A 129 9.87 3.58 -14.92
C GLU A 129 10.85 2.42 -14.65
N VAL A 130 10.67 1.68 -13.55
CA VAL A 130 11.51 0.50 -13.22
C VAL A 130 11.32 -0.64 -14.22
N VAL A 131 10.07 -0.95 -14.60
CA VAL A 131 9.78 -2.02 -15.56
C VAL A 131 10.36 -1.69 -16.93
N GLU A 132 10.24 -0.45 -17.37
CA GLU A 132 10.83 0.05 -18.62
C GLU A 132 12.35 -0.02 -18.59
N ALA A 133 12.98 0.48 -17.53
CA ALA A 133 14.45 0.43 -17.34
C ALA A 133 14.99 -1.01 -17.34
N LYS A 134 14.19 -1.98 -16.91
CA LYS A 134 14.53 -3.40 -16.93
C LYS A 134 14.08 -4.13 -18.21
N ALA A 135 13.70 -3.41 -19.26
CA ALA A 135 13.23 -3.98 -20.52
C ALA A 135 12.13 -5.04 -20.35
N GLY A 136 11.22 -4.83 -19.40
CA GLY A 136 10.09 -5.73 -19.13
C GLY A 136 10.44 -7.04 -18.40
N THR A 137 11.66 -7.21 -17.89
CA THR A 137 12.09 -8.43 -17.19
C THR A 137 11.56 -8.56 -15.76
N GLY A 138 10.66 -7.68 -15.35
CA GLY A 138 9.99 -7.69 -14.05
C GLY A 138 10.16 -6.40 -13.26
N SER A 139 9.44 -6.29 -12.14
CA SER A 139 9.40 -5.10 -11.28
C SER A 139 10.20 -5.25 -9.97
N ALA A 140 10.68 -6.44 -9.64
CA ALA A 140 11.43 -6.69 -8.42
C ALA A 140 12.77 -5.94 -8.41
N THR A 141 13.08 -5.27 -7.29
CA THR A 141 14.28 -4.46 -7.09
C THR A 141 14.80 -4.60 -5.67
N LEU A 142 16.06 -4.19 -5.46
CA LEU A 142 16.62 -4.06 -4.11
C LEU A 142 15.86 -3.01 -3.28
N SER A 143 15.33 -1.96 -3.92
CA SER A 143 14.48 -0.97 -3.25
C SER A 143 13.19 -1.60 -2.70
N MET A 144 12.59 -2.56 -3.43
CA MET A 144 11.43 -3.30 -2.92
C MET A 144 11.82 -4.19 -1.74
N ALA A 145 12.96 -4.89 -1.82
CA ALA A 145 13.46 -5.70 -0.72
C ALA A 145 13.71 -4.85 0.54
N ALA A 146 14.34 -3.68 0.39
CA ALA A 146 14.56 -2.73 1.49
C ALA A 146 13.24 -2.19 2.08
N ALA A 147 12.25 -1.87 1.25
CA ALA A 147 10.93 -1.43 1.70
C ALA A 147 10.18 -2.54 2.46
N ALA A 148 10.27 -3.79 2.00
CA ALA A 148 9.69 -4.95 2.66
C ALA A 148 10.37 -5.22 4.01
N HIS A 149 11.71 -5.15 4.06
CA HIS A 149 12.49 -5.26 5.29
C HIS A 149 12.05 -4.20 6.31
N ARG A 150 12.00 -2.93 5.90
CA ARG A 150 11.54 -1.83 6.76
C ARG A 150 10.15 -2.11 7.36
N PHE A 151 9.19 -2.56 6.52
CA PHE A 151 7.84 -2.86 6.99
C PHE A 151 7.84 -4.04 7.98
N ALA A 152 8.59 -5.11 7.67
CA ALA A 152 8.71 -6.28 8.55
C ALA A 152 9.36 -5.90 9.89
N GLU A 153 10.43 -5.09 9.88
CA GLU A 153 11.07 -4.59 11.08
C GLU A 153 10.08 -3.79 11.95
N SER A 154 9.29 -2.89 11.34
CA SER A 154 8.25 -2.14 12.05
C SER A 154 7.20 -3.05 12.68
N CYS A 155 6.79 -4.12 11.99
CA CYS A 155 5.90 -5.13 12.55
C CYS A 155 6.54 -5.85 13.75
N LEU A 156 7.80 -6.26 13.65
CA LEU A 156 8.53 -6.93 14.73
C LEU A 156 8.72 -6.02 15.95
N ARG A 157 9.05 -4.74 15.75
CA ARG A 157 9.13 -3.74 16.83
C ARG A 157 7.80 -3.60 17.54
N ALA A 158 6.69 -3.53 16.80
CA ALA A 158 5.34 -3.46 17.35
C ALA A 158 4.97 -4.73 18.14
N ILE A 159 5.29 -5.91 17.60
CA ILE A 159 5.07 -7.21 18.28
C ILE A 159 5.86 -7.27 19.59
N ASN A 160 7.08 -6.74 19.62
CA ASN A 160 7.91 -6.66 20.81
C ASN A 160 7.47 -5.57 21.80
N GLY A 161 6.39 -4.84 21.50
CA GLY A 161 5.75 -3.89 22.40
C GLY A 161 6.28 -2.47 22.31
N GLU A 162 7.02 -2.13 21.26
CA GLU A 162 7.42 -0.75 21.01
C GLU A 162 6.17 0.08 20.69
N SER A 163 6.07 1.25 21.33
CA SER A 163 4.97 2.21 21.12
C SER A 163 5.31 3.21 20.01
N GLY A 164 4.27 3.76 19.37
CA GLY A 164 4.45 4.83 18.39
C GLY A 164 4.94 4.34 17.01
N VAL A 165 4.93 3.04 16.75
CA VAL A 165 5.27 2.51 15.42
C VAL A 165 4.16 2.85 14.43
N VAL A 166 4.54 3.56 13.36
CA VAL A 166 3.61 4.00 12.30
C VAL A 166 4.22 3.68 10.94
N GLU A 167 3.46 3.03 10.07
CA GLU A 167 3.81 2.77 8.66
C GLU A 167 2.62 3.00 7.75
N CYS A 168 2.84 3.43 6.51
CA CYS A 168 1.78 3.40 5.50
C CYS A 168 1.57 1.97 5.03
N ALA A 169 0.34 1.49 5.12
CA ALA A 169 -0.03 0.16 4.66
C ALA A 169 -1.45 0.14 4.07
N TYR A 170 -1.65 -0.71 3.08
CA TYR A 170 -2.95 -0.96 2.48
C TYR A 170 -3.71 -1.99 3.32
N VAL A 171 -4.78 -1.57 3.97
CA VAL A 171 -5.51 -2.38 4.96
C VAL A 171 -7.02 -2.25 4.78
N GLU A 172 -7.78 -3.23 5.29
CA GLU A 172 -9.22 -3.08 5.47
C GLU A 172 -9.49 -2.02 6.55
N ASN A 173 -10.36 -1.09 6.24
CA ASN A 173 -10.67 0.01 7.16
C ASN A 173 -12.09 0.57 6.94
N LYS A 174 -12.52 1.40 7.88
CA LYS A 174 -13.78 2.16 7.83
C LYS A 174 -13.56 3.64 8.07
N GLU A 175 -12.33 4.12 7.88
CA GLU A 175 -11.99 5.52 8.09
C GLU A 175 -12.79 6.42 7.14
N PRO A 176 -13.30 7.56 7.62
CA PRO A 176 -14.06 8.50 6.79
C PRO A 176 -13.29 8.97 5.55
N LEU A 177 -11.96 9.07 5.64
CA LEU A 177 -11.10 9.48 4.54
C LEU A 177 -11.15 8.49 3.36
N SER A 178 -11.39 7.22 3.61
CA SER A 178 -11.54 6.22 2.53
C SER A 178 -12.84 6.34 1.75
N GLN A 179 -13.79 7.15 2.21
CA GLN A 179 -15.09 7.38 1.59
C GLN A 179 -15.84 6.10 1.20
N GLY A 180 -15.79 5.08 2.07
CA GLY A 180 -16.48 3.81 1.88
C GLY A 180 -15.72 2.76 1.07
N LEU A 181 -14.49 3.04 0.62
CA LEU A 181 -13.60 2.02 0.07
C LEU A 181 -13.18 1.07 1.19
N PRO A 182 -13.48 -0.24 1.11
CA PRO A 182 -13.23 -1.16 2.23
C PRO A 182 -11.73 -1.44 2.45
N PHE A 183 -10.89 -1.25 1.44
CA PHE A 183 -9.44 -1.34 1.54
C PHE A 183 -8.81 -0.04 1.05
N PHE A 184 -7.85 0.46 1.82
CA PHE A 184 -7.21 1.75 1.54
C PHE A 184 -5.85 1.84 2.23
N ALA A 185 -4.87 2.44 1.58
CA ALA A 185 -3.58 2.71 2.22
C ALA A 185 -3.68 3.95 3.09
N LEU A 186 -3.25 3.83 4.33
CA LEU A 186 -3.21 4.90 5.33
C LEU A 186 -1.99 4.74 6.23
N PRO A 187 -1.54 5.80 6.91
CA PRO A 187 -0.59 5.66 8.00
C PRO A 187 -1.25 4.92 9.17
N VAL A 188 -0.90 3.64 9.36
CA VAL A 188 -1.43 2.77 10.42
C VAL A 188 -0.53 2.80 11.64
N ARG A 189 -1.12 2.83 12.84
CA ARG A 189 -0.43 2.57 14.10
C ARG A 189 -0.42 1.09 14.36
N LEU A 190 0.77 0.56 14.66
CA LEU A 190 0.97 -0.85 14.93
C LEU A 190 1.20 -1.10 16.43
N ASN A 191 0.70 -2.23 16.91
CA ASN A 191 0.98 -2.78 18.23
C ASN A 191 1.11 -4.31 18.16
N LYS A 192 1.17 -4.98 19.31
CA LYS A 192 1.28 -6.45 19.42
C LYS A 192 0.17 -7.21 18.69
N SER A 193 -0.99 -6.61 18.50
CA SER A 193 -2.16 -7.25 17.88
C SER A 193 -2.30 -6.90 16.38
N GLY A 194 -1.44 -6.03 15.84
CA GLY A 194 -1.48 -5.52 14.48
C GLY A 194 -1.91 -4.06 14.41
N VAL A 195 -2.78 -3.71 13.48
CA VAL A 195 -3.32 -2.35 13.35
C VAL A 195 -4.13 -2.01 14.60
N SER A 196 -3.70 -0.97 15.31
CA SER A 196 -4.37 -0.45 16.52
C SER A 196 -5.10 0.87 16.29
N GLY A 197 -5.00 1.42 15.10
CA GLY A 197 -5.62 2.68 14.71
C GLY A 197 -4.84 3.35 13.57
N PHE A 198 -5.22 4.57 13.26
CA PHE A 198 -4.64 5.34 12.18
C PHE A 198 -3.99 6.62 12.72
N ALA A 199 -2.87 7.02 12.12
CA ALA A 199 -2.28 8.30 12.44
C ALA A 199 -3.13 9.42 11.81
N PRO A 200 -3.30 10.56 12.48
CA PRO A 200 -4.11 11.65 11.97
C PRO A 200 -3.49 12.24 10.71
N LEU A 201 -4.34 12.53 9.75
CA LEU A 201 -4.02 13.28 8.54
C LEU A 201 -4.81 14.59 8.54
N ALA A 202 -4.21 15.65 8.02
CA ALA A 202 -4.93 16.90 7.79
C ALA A 202 -5.91 16.75 6.61
N ALA A 203 -6.78 17.73 6.41
CA ALA A 203 -7.65 17.79 5.25
C ALA A 203 -6.81 17.78 3.95
N LEU A 204 -7.31 17.10 2.95
CA LEU A 204 -6.69 17.09 1.62
C LEU A 204 -6.70 18.50 1.03
N SER A 205 -5.62 18.90 0.37
CA SER A 205 -5.63 20.09 -0.46
C SER A 205 -6.61 19.93 -1.63
N PRO A 206 -7.07 21.03 -2.27
CA PRO A 206 -7.99 20.92 -3.41
C PRO A 206 -7.46 20.01 -4.53
N TYR A 207 -6.16 20.03 -4.79
CA TYR A 207 -5.54 19.15 -5.78
C TYR A 207 -5.56 17.67 -5.35
N GLU A 208 -5.21 17.39 -4.11
CA GLU A 208 -5.24 16.02 -3.55
C GLU A 208 -6.68 15.47 -3.51
N ALA A 209 -7.67 16.32 -3.20
CA ALA A 209 -9.07 15.93 -3.24
C ALA A 209 -9.54 15.56 -4.67
N GLN A 210 -9.13 16.33 -5.68
CA GLN A 210 -9.40 16.03 -7.09
C GLN A 210 -8.78 14.68 -7.50
N LEU A 211 -7.52 14.43 -7.11
CA LEU A 211 -6.85 13.15 -7.37
C LEU A 211 -7.56 11.99 -6.67
N PHE A 212 -7.98 12.19 -5.41
CA PHE A 212 -8.74 11.21 -4.66
C PHE A 212 -10.04 10.85 -5.39
N ASP A 213 -10.80 11.84 -5.85
CA ASP A 213 -12.05 11.60 -6.59
C ASP A 213 -11.82 10.83 -7.90
N SER A 214 -10.74 11.15 -8.60
CA SER A 214 -10.40 10.47 -9.87
C SER A 214 -9.98 9.01 -9.69
N MET A 215 -9.41 8.64 -8.54
CA MET A 215 -8.91 7.28 -8.31
C MET A 215 -9.96 6.30 -7.76
N LYS A 216 -11.03 6.81 -7.13
CA LYS A 216 -12.01 5.97 -6.40
C LYS A 216 -12.57 4.83 -7.25
N GLY A 217 -12.99 5.12 -8.47
CA GLY A 217 -13.57 4.11 -9.36
C GLY A 217 -12.59 2.99 -9.70
N ALA A 218 -11.34 3.35 -10.01
CA ALA A 218 -10.30 2.38 -10.32
C ALA A 218 -9.95 1.50 -9.11
N LEU A 219 -9.81 2.11 -7.94
CA LEU A 219 -9.50 1.37 -6.70
C LEU A 219 -10.65 0.45 -6.30
N ALA A 220 -11.90 0.94 -6.34
CA ALA A 220 -13.10 0.11 -6.08
C ALA A 220 -13.18 -1.09 -7.03
N GLY A 221 -12.89 -0.90 -8.32
CA GLY A 221 -12.83 -1.98 -9.31
C GLY A 221 -11.75 -3.03 -8.99
N ASN A 222 -10.55 -2.59 -8.58
CA ASN A 222 -9.47 -3.49 -8.18
C ASN A 222 -9.86 -4.32 -6.93
N ILE A 223 -10.46 -3.69 -5.93
CA ILE A 223 -10.92 -4.35 -4.71
C ILE A 223 -11.96 -5.41 -5.05
N LYS A 224 -12.99 -5.02 -5.81
CA LYS A 224 -14.07 -5.92 -6.24
C LYS A 224 -13.53 -7.14 -6.99
N LYS A 225 -12.64 -6.92 -7.97
CA LYS A 225 -11.98 -8.01 -8.74
C LYS A 225 -11.26 -8.98 -7.81
N GLY A 226 -10.54 -8.46 -6.79
CA GLY A 226 -9.86 -9.30 -5.80
C GLY A 226 -10.83 -10.10 -4.93
N GLN A 227 -11.87 -9.46 -4.41
CA GLN A 227 -12.88 -10.13 -3.59
C GLN A 227 -13.62 -11.23 -4.35
N GLU A 228 -14.05 -10.97 -5.58
CA GLU A 228 -14.72 -11.95 -6.43
C GLU A 228 -13.83 -13.18 -6.68
N PHE A 229 -12.55 -12.95 -7.01
CA PHE A 229 -11.59 -14.05 -7.18
C PHE A 229 -11.41 -14.86 -5.88
N GLY A 230 -11.20 -14.20 -4.73
CA GLY A 230 -11.00 -14.87 -3.45
C GLY A 230 -12.21 -15.70 -3.00
N ARG A 231 -13.43 -15.24 -3.31
CA ARG A 231 -14.66 -16.00 -3.03
C ARG A 231 -14.82 -17.23 -3.91
N SER A 232 -14.41 -17.17 -5.16
CA SER A 232 -14.54 -18.26 -6.13
C SER A 232 -13.36 -19.24 -6.14
N PHE A 233 -12.26 -18.91 -5.44
CA PHE A 233 -11.06 -19.74 -5.41
C PHE A 233 -11.34 -21.08 -4.73
N ASN A 234 -10.88 -22.19 -5.33
CA ASN A 234 -10.98 -23.52 -4.73
C ASN A 234 -9.97 -23.67 -3.59
N LEU A 235 -10.48 -23.86 -2.36
CA LEU A 235 -9.71 -24.06 -1.12
C LEU A 235 -9.46 -25.53 -0.86
#